data_595075e342211708cfbb5abdc1a93d13
#
_entry.id   595075e342211708cfbb5abdc1a93d13
#
_cell.length_a   1.000
_cell.length_b   1.000
_cell.length_c   1.000
_cell.angle_alpha   90.00
_cell.angle_beta   90.00
_cell.angle_gamma   90.00
#
_symmetry.space_group_name_H-M   'P 1'
#
loop_
_entity.id
_entity.type
_entity.pdbx_description
1 polymer ?
#
loop_
_entity_poly.entity_id
_entity_poly.type
_entity_poly.pdbx_seq_one_letter_code
_entity_poly.pdbx_strand_id
1 'polypeptide(L)'
;MAYRVTAKMLQAKVKSLNDWLGYTDGAWIKENDKYRAVIGAYVIDQAYGGYRLCQMVSDGGGEREITMRNSAAITMELISAYWQGMMEGERRSKS
;
A
#
# COMPACT_ATOMS: atom_id res chain seq x y z
N MET A 1 -17.46 20.02 9.86
CA MET A 1 -17.65 18.57 9.97
C MET A 1 -16.31 17.87 9.81
N ALA A 2 -15.96 16.99 10.74
CA ALA A 2 -14.68 16.30 10.69
C ALA A 2 -14.68 15.28 9.54
N TYR A 3 -13.63 15.33 8.71
CA TYR A 3 -13.44 14.35 7.65
C TYR A 3 -12.93 13.04 8.26
N ARG A 4 -13.66 11.96 8.03
CA ARG A 4 -13.31 10.66 8.60
C ARG A 4 -12.72 9.75 7.53
N VAL A 5 -11.51 9.29 7.76
CA VAL A 5 -10.85 8.32 6.88
C VAL A 5 -11.29 6.92 7.30
N THR A 6 -11.74 6.13 6.33
CA THR A 6 -12.20 4.75 6.56
C THR A 6 -11.20 3.75 5.99
N ALA A 7 -11.33 2.49 6.40
CA ALA A 7 -10.52 1.39 5.85
C ALA A 7 -10.69 1.30 4.33
N LYS A 8 -11.91 1.49 3.84
CA LYS A 8 -12.20 1.45 2.41
C LYS A 8 -11.43 2.52 1.65
N MET A 9 -11.33 3.73 2.24
CA MET A 9 -10.57 4.83 1.64
C MET A 9 -9.08 4.51 1.61
N LEU A 10 -8.54 3.90 2.67
CA LEU A 10 -7.14 3.46 2.69
C LEU A 10 -6.87 2.43 1.61
N GLN A 11 -7.75 1.46 1.45
CA GLN A 11 -7.59 0.43 0.43
C GLN A 11 -7.66 1.01 -0.97
N ALA A 12 -8.55 1.98 -1.21
CA ALA A 12 -8.63 2.69 -2.48
C ALA A 12 -7.35 3.46 -2.77
N LYS A 13 -6.77 4.08 -1.75
CA LYS A 13 -5.50 4.81 -1.89
C LYS A 13 -4.36 3.87 -2.28
N VAL A 14 -4.28 2.71 -1.61
CA VAL A 14 -3.25 1.72 -1.90
C VAL A 14 -3.45 1.11 -3.29
N LYS A 15 -4.71 0.91 -3.70
CA LYS A 15 -4.99 0.46 -5.07
C LYS A 15 -4.45 1.44 -6.10
N SER A 16 -4.65 2.74 -5.86
CA SER A 16 -4.12 3.78 -6.75
C SER A 16 -2.60 3.75 -6.79
N LEU A 17 -1.95 3.57 -5.64
CA LEU A 17 -0.50 3.46 -5.55
C LEU A 17 0.00 2.24 -6.36
N ASN A 18 -0.64 1.08 -6.19
CA ASN A 18 -0.27 -0.12 -6.92
C ASN A 18 -0.47 0.06 -8.43
N ASP A 19 -1.58 0.70 -8.83
CA ASP A 19 -1.84 0.99 -10.25
C ASP A 19 -0.75 1.88 -10.84
N TRP A 20 -0.34 2.90 -10.09
CA TRP A 20 0.73 3.81 -10.52
C TRP A 20 2.06 3.07 -10.71
N LEU A 21 2.32 2.05 -9.87
CA LEU A 21 3.53 1.25 -9.96
C LEU A 21 3.46 0.14 -11.01
N GLY A 22 2.28 -0.07 -11.60
CA GLY A 22 2.09 -1.12 -12.59
C GLY A 22 1.51 -2.42 -12.05
N TYR A 23 1.17 -2.49 -10.75
CA TYR A 23 0.58 -3.67 -10.14
C TYR A 23 -0.94 -3.62 -10.22
N THR A 24 -1.47 -3.64 -11.45
CA THR A 24 -2.89 -3.39 -11.72
C THR A 24 -3.83 -4.49 -11.21
N ASP A 25 -3.30 -5.69 -10.96
CA ASP A 25 -4.07 -6.81 -10.42
C ASP A 25 -4.03 -6.88 -8.89
N GLY A 26 -3.39 -5.88 -8.26
CA GLY A 26 -3.29 -5.80 -6.80
C GLY A 26 -2.12 -6.60 -6.25
N ALA A 27 -2.14 -6.83 -4.93
CA ALA A 27 -1.05 -7.48 -4.22
C ALA A 27 -1.13 -9.01 -4.26
N TRP A 28 -2.30 -9.57 -4.60
CA TRP A 28 -2.51 -11.00 -4.68
C TRP A 28 -3.12 -11.36 -6.04
N ILE A 29 -2.54 -12.35 -6.71
CA ILE A 29 -3.11 -12.87 -7.96
C ILE A 29 -3.37 -14.36 -7.79
N LYS A 30 -4.42 -14.84 -8.47
CA LYS A 30 -4.77 -16.25 -8.47
C LYS A 30 -4.17 -16.91 -9.70
N GLU A 31 -3.42 -17.98 -9.50
CA GLU A 31 -2.73 -18.68 -10.56
C GLU A 31 -2.80 -20.18 -10.28
N ASN A 32 -3.38 -20.97 -11.20
CA ASN A 32 -3.53 -22.42 -11.03
C ASN A 32 -4.23 -22.79 -9.73
N ASP A 33 -5.34 -22.08 -9.40
CA ASP A 33 -6.14 -22.25 -8.17
C ASP A 33 -5.38 -21.94 -6.88
N LYS A 34 -4.23 -21.30 -6.97
CA LYS A 34 -3.46 -20.86 -5.81
C LYS A 34 -3.27 -19.35 -5.86
N TYR A 35 -3.19 -18.74 -4.68
CA TYR A 35 -2.90 -17.30 -4.60
C TYR A 35 -1.40 -17.10 -4.44
N ARG A 36 -0.89 -16.09 -5.15
CA ARG A 36 0.51 -15.71 -5.09
C ARG A 36 0.57 -14.20 -4.83
N ALA A 37 1.45 -13.79 -3.92
CA ALA A 37 1.69 -12.37 -3.67
C ALA A 37 2.52 -11.78 -4.80
N VAL A 38 2.23 -10.52 -5.14
CA VAL A 38 2.98 -9.79 -6.15
C VAL A 38 4.09 -9.01 -5.43
N ILE A 39 5.34 -9.43 -5.60
CA ILE A 39 6.48 -8.81 -4.94
C ILE A 39 6.57 -7.35 -5.37
N GLY A 40 6.70 -6.44 -4.39
CA GLY A 40 6.75 -5.00 -4.61
C GLY A 40 5.42 -4.29 -4.45
N ALA A 41 4.30 -5.01 -4.54
CA ALA A 41 2.97 -4.42 -4.36
C ALA A 41 2.70 -4.11 -2.89
N TYR A 42 1.82 -3.15 -2.66
CA TYR A 42 1.52 -2.68 -1.30
C TYR A 42 0.16 -3.17 -0.83
N VAL A 43 0.03 -3.33 0.48
CA VAL A 43 -1.23 -3.75 1.13
C VAL A 43 -1.40 -2.96 2.42
N ILE A 44 -2.65 -2.89 2.89
CA ILE A 44 -2.97 -2.38 4.22
C ILE A 44 -3.14 -3.57 5.15
N ASP A 45 -2.40 -3.58 6.23
CA ASP A 45 -2.56 -4.54 7.31
C ASP A 45 -3.38 -3.90 8.42
N GLN A 46 -4.55 -4.47 8.70
CA GLN A 46 -5.46 -3.98 9.73
C GLN A 46 -5.51 -4.97 10.89
N ALA A 47 -5.14 -4.52 12.08
CA ALA A 47 -5.20 -5.32 13.29
C ALA A 47 -5.19 -4.40 14.50
N TYR A 48 -5.75 -4.88 15.61
CA TYR A 48 -5.71 -4.17 16.90
C TYR A 48 -6.24 -2.73 16.81
N GLY A 49 -7.25 -2.51 15.94
CA GLY A 49 -7.85 -1.19 15.78
C GLY A 49 -7.00 -0.19 15.02
N GLY A 50 -5.89 -0.62 14.43
CA GLY A 50 -5.00 0.26 13.69
C GLY A 50 -4.66 -0.28 12.32
N TYR A 51 -3.95 0.55 11.55
CA TYR A 51 -3.58 0.25 10.17
C TYR A 51 -2.11 0.51 9.94
N ARG A 52 -1.50 -0.23 9.04
CA ARG A 52 -0.14 0.03 8.59
C ARG A 52 -0.02 -0.32 7.11
N LEU A 53 0.87 0.40 6.42
CA LEU A 53 1.21 0.11 5.03
C LEU A 53 2.33 -0.91 5.02
N CYS A 54 2.16 -1.97 4.24
CA CYS A 54 3.17 -3.02 4.07
C CYS A 54 3.43 -3.23 2.59
N GLN A 55 4.61 -3.79 2.30
CA GLN A 55 5.00 -4.13 0.93
C GLN A 55 5.29 -5.62 0.86
N MET A 56 4.78 -6.28 -0.18
CA MET A 56 5.04 -7.70 -0.39
C MET A 56 6.51 -7.90 -0.77
N VAL A 57 7.20 -8.79 -0.05
CA VAL A 57 8.62 -9.08 -0.29
C VAL A 57 8.87 -10.51 -0.71
N SER A 58 7.85 -11.39 -0.66
CA SER A 58 7.96 -12.76 -1.15
C SER A 58 6.64 -13.19 -1.76
N ASP A 59 6.69 -14.14 -2.71
CA ASP A 59 5.48 -14.63 -3.36
C ASP A 59 4.60 -15.46 -2.42
N GLY A 60 5.14 -15.93 -1.30
CA GLY A 60 4.40 -16.65 -0.28
C GLY A 60 3.65 -15.75 0.69
N GLY A 61 3.74 -14.44 0.55
CA GLY A 61 3.01 -13.49 1.37
C GLY A 61 3.81 -12.81 2.47
N GLY A 62 5.14 -12.91 2.43
CA GLY A 62 5.98 -12.16 3.35
C GLY A 62 5.82 -10.66 3.13
N GLU A 63 5.74 -9.88 4.20
CA GLU A 63 5.50 -8.45 4.13
C GLU A 63 6.60 -7.69 4.87
N ARG A 64 6.92 -6.50 4.36
CA ARG A 64 7.81 -5.56 5.01
C ARG A 64 6.99 -4.36 5.47
N GLU A 65 7.11 -3.99 6.75
CA GLU A 65 6.41 -2.82 7.28
C GLU A 65 7.01 -1.54 6.70
N ILE A 66 6.15 -0.69 6.13
CA ILE A 66 6.56 0.62 5.59
C ILE A 66 6.23 1.72 6.60
N THR A 67 5.03 1.65 7.20
CA THR A 67 4.62 2.61 8.24
C THR A 67 4.29 1.86 9.51
N MET A 68 4.51 2.51 10.65
CA MET A 68 4.07 1.97 11.92
C MET A 68 2.55 1.94 11.98
N ARG A 69 2.00 1.04 12.82
CA ARG A 69 0.55 0.93 12.99
C ARG A 69 0.01 2.21 13.60
N ASN A 70 -1.07 2.74 13.00
CA ASN A 70 -1.63 4.03 13.39
C ASN A 70 -3.11 4.12 13.03
N SER A 71 -3.75 5.22 13.39
CA SER A 71 -5.13 5.48 13.01
C SER A 71 -5.25 5.57 11.48
N ALA A 72 -6.48 5.42 10.97
CA ALA A 72 -6.72 5.49 9.53
C ALA A 72 -6.29 6.86 8.97
N ALA A 73 -6.59 7.95 9.67
CA ALA A 73 -6.26 9.30 9.22
C ALA A 73 -4.75 9.49 9.11
N ILE A 74 -4.00 9.08 10.13
CA ILE A 74 -2.54 9.22 10.12
C ILE A 74 -1.93 8.30 9.05
N THR A 75 -2.44 7.07 8.92
CA THR A 75 -1.97 6.14 7.91
C THR A 75 -2.16 6.72 6.51
N MET A 76 -3.30 7.37 6.24
CA MET A 76 -3.55 8.02 4.95
C MET A 76 -2.50 9.10 4.67
N GLU A 77 -2.18 9.92 5.67
CA GLU A 77 -1.16 10.96 5.52
C GLU A 77 0.23 10.35 5.25
N LEU A 78 0.56 9.27 5.96
CA LEU A 78 1.84 8.59 5.77
C LEU A 78 1.95 7.98 4.37
N ILE A 79 0.88 7.37 3.87
CA ILE A 79 0.86 6.81 2.51
C ILE A 79 1.05 7.93 1.49
N SER A 80 0.36 9.05 1.67
CA SER A 80 0.47 10.19 0.75
C SER A 80 1.89 10.74 0.72
N ALA A 81 2.52 10.90 1.89
CA ALA A 81 3.90 11.39 1.99
C ALA A 81 4.90 10.41 1.35
N TYR A 82 4.71 9.10 1.62
CA TYR A 82 5.56 8.05 1.05
C TYR A 82 5.47 8.03 -0.48
N TRP A 83 4.26 8.08 -1.00
CA TRP A 83 4.02 8.11 -2.45
C TRP A 83 4.60 9.36 -3.09
N GLN A 84 4.39 10.52 -2.46
CA GLN A 84 4.93 11.76 -2.94
C GLN A 84 6.46 11.72 -3.02
N GLY A 85 7.10 11.11 -2.01
CA GLY A 85 8.54 10.90 -2.01
C GLY A 85 9.01 10.06 -3.18
N MET A 86 8.25 9.01 -3.53
CA MET A 86 8.56 8.17 -4.68
C MET A 86 8.42 8.94 -6.00
N MET A 87 7.38 9.74 -6.14
CA MET A 87 7.18 10.57 -7.33
C MET A 87 8.30 11.59 -7.48
N GLU A 88 8.73 12.20 -6.39
CA GLU A 88 9.85 13.14 -6.38
C GLU A 88 11.15 12.47 -6.81
N GLY A 89 11.42 11.28 -6.27
CA GLY A 89 12.61 10.51 -6.62
C GLY A 89 12.62 10.14 -8.10
N GLU A 90 11.47 9.74 -8.64
CA GLU A 90 11.35 9.42 -10.06
C GLU A 90 11.62 10.66 -10.93
N ARG A 91 11.07 11.80 -10.54
CA ARG A 91 11.28 13.04 -11.28
C ARG A 91 12.76 13.42 -11.29
N ARG A 92 13.45 13.29 -10.15
CA ARG A 92 14.87 13.63 -10.06
C ARG A 92 15.73 12.71 -10.91
N SER A 93 15.38 11.43 -10.99
CA SER A 93 16.18 10.49 -11.78
C SER A 93 16.03 10.69 -13.28
N LYS A 94 15.00 11.43 -13.73
CA LYS A 94 14.77 11.72 -15.13
C LYS A 94 15.34 13.05 -15.59
N SER A 95 15.84 13.85 -14.65
CA SER A 95 16.38 15.18 -14.98
C SER A 95 17.85 15.14 -15.36
#